data_2affc5c9366097dde46c9dfbb6ce4c5e
#
_entry.id   2affc5c9366097dde46c9dfbb6ce4c5e
#
_cell.length_a   1.000
_cell.length_b   1.000
_cell.length_c   1.000
_cell.angle_alpha   90.00
_cell.angle_beta   90.00
_cell.angle_gamma   90.00
#
_symmetry.space_group_name_H-M   'P 1'
#
loop_
_entity.id
_entity.type
_entity.pdbx_description
1 polymer ?
#
loop_
_entity_poly.entity_id
_entity_poly.type
_entity_poly.pdbx_seq_one_letter_code
_entity_poly.pdbx_strand_id
1 'polypeptide(L)'
;HNVNNQRPALETYKYLMPGEVDSTESELFIFDTTNHNAKRVNIGAFKNQTLTLWNKDHSKDNYKGKHYINYWQGNDKEFYLARSSRDLKKIDVVAVDLNGNVRVLVEERMNVYQDIQKPKLIAGGSQFIHWSQRDGWGHYYLYDINGKLIHQITKGEFHCNDLSAYQESTGTIFFQANGRENGVDPYYNFLYSVNKNGGAIKLLTPGDYDHQLEGNENANYFIDNFSRVNTVPQSNLYSSTGQLIMKLEEADLTQLFAAGYKFPEPFKVK
;
A
#
# COMPACT_ATOMS: atom_id res chain seq x y z
N HIS A 1 6.10 -27.30 -5.91
CA HIS A 1 5.51 -28.65 -6.04
C HIS A 1 5.86 -29.21 -7.41
N ASN A 2 6.63 -30.31 -7.43
CA ASN A 2 6.83 -31.05 -8.66
C ASN A 2 5.61 -31.96 -8.87
N VAL A 3 4.74 -31.60 -9.80
CA VAL A 3 3.49 -32.31 -10.10
C VAL A 3 3.68 -33.76 -10.59
N ASN A 4 4.92 -34.14 -10.93
CA ASN A 4 5.25 -35.48 -11.40
C ASN A 4 5.61 -36.46 -10.26
N ASN A 5 5.73 -35.99 -9.03
CA ASN A 5 6.01 -36.85 -7.88
C ASN A 5 4.74 -37.07 -7.04
N GLN A 6 4.31 -38.32 -6.92
CA GLN A 6 3.18 -38.71 -6.07
C GLN A 6 3.42 -38.50 -4.55
N ARG A 7 4.67 -38.32 -4.15
CA ARG A 7 5.06 -38.01 -2.76
C ARG A 7 5.93 -36.75 -2.72
N PRO A 8 5.72 -35.85 -1.75
CA PRO A 8 6.59 -34.69 -1.58
C PRO A 8 8.02 -35.15 -1.27
N ALA A 9 9.00 -34.53 -1.91
CA ALA A 9 10.40 -34.68 -1.55
C ALA A 9 10.75 -33.67 -0.46
N LEU A 10 11.55 -34.11 0.52
CA LEU A 10 12.12 -33.23 1.52
C LEU A 10 13.23 -32.41 0.87
N GLU A 11 13.04 -31.09 0.82
CA GLU A 11 14.10 -30.15 0.44
C GLU A 11 14.67 -29.51 1.71
N THR A 12 16.00 -29.57 1.84
CA THR A 12 16.70 -28.95 2.98
C THR A 12 17.45 -27.72 2.46
N TYR A 13 17.19 -26.57 3.07
CA TYR A 13 17.89 -25.34 2.76
C TYR A 13 18.25 -24.59 4.05
N LYS A 14 19.30 -23.76 3.98
CA LYS A 14 19.77 -22.99 5.13
C LYS A 14 19.02 -21.68 5.22
N TYR A 15 18.44 -21.38 6.38
CA TYR A 15 17.95 -20.06 6.73
C TYR A 15 19.01 -19.31 7.52
N LEU A 16 19.12 -18.02 7.26
CA LEU A 16 19.91 -17.12 8.10
C LEU A 16 19.20 -16.94 9.44
N MET A 17 19.91 -17.26 10.51
CA MET A 17 19.39 -17.14 11.88
C MET A 17 19.69 -15.74 12.44
N PRO A 18 18.90 -15.26 13.43
CA PRO A 18 19.22 -14.04 14.15
C PRO A 18 20.63 -14.11 14.75
N GLY A 19 21.44 -13.08 14.49
CA GLY A 19 22.83 -13.02 14.97
C GLY A 19 23.88 -13.54 13.99
N GLU A 20 23.51 -14.19 12.88
CA GLU A 20 24.45 -14.53 11.82
C GLU A 20 24.93 -13.27 11.07
N VAL A 21 26.23 -13.28 10.76
CA VAL A 21 26.93 -12.09 10.20
C VAL A 21 26.72 -11.98 8.70
N ASP A 22 26.53 -13.13 8.03
CA ASP A 22 26.34 -13.20 6.59
C ASP A 22 24.87 -13.00 6.25
N SER A 23 24.56 -11.94 5.53
CA SER A 23 23.22 -11.71 4.99
C SER A 23 23.32 -11.49 3.48
N THR A 24 22.23 -11.84 2.77
CA THR A 24 22.09 -11.50 1.35
C THR A 24 22.15 -9.99 1.19
N GLU A 25 22.97 -9.53 0.24
CA GLU A 25 23.01 -8.14 -0.19
C GLU A 25 22.25 -7.98 -1.51
N SER A 26 21.46 -6.92 -1.63
CA SER A 26 20.77 -6.60 -2.88
C SER A 26 21.65 -5.68 -3.73
N GLU A 27 21.84 -6.04 -4.98
CA GLU A 27 22.50 -5.21 -5.98
C GLU A 27 21.49 -4.75 -7.03
N LEU A 28 21.74 -3.55 -7.59
CA LEU A 28 20.89 -2.97 -8.63
C LEU A 28 21.71 -2.77 -9.90
N PHE A 29 21.17 -3.25 -11.03
CA PHE A 29 21.75 -3.06 -12.34
C PHE A 29 20.73 -2.45 -13.30
N ILE A 30 21.20 -1.59 -14.19
CA ILE A 30 20.45 -1.06 -15.33
C ILE A 30 21.01 -1.71 -16.59
N PHE A 31 20.15 -2.36 -17.36
CA PHE A 31 20.48 -2.95 -18.64
C PHE A 31 20.01 -2.06 -19.78
N ASP A 32 20.95 -1.69 -20.66
CA ASP A 32 20.63 -1.05 -21.92
C ASP A 32 20.45 -2.13 -23.00
N THR A 33 19.22 -2.29 -23.46
CA THR A 33 18.88 -3.31 -24.47
C THR A 33 19.37 -2.96 -25.89
N THR A 34 19.80 -1.73 -26.13
CA THR A 34 20.29 -1.28 -27.44
C THR A 34 21.74 -1.69 -27.65
N ASN A 35 22.58 -1.53 -26.63
CA ASN A 35 24.02 -1.84 -26.69
C ASN A 35 24.43 -3.08 -25.89
N HIS A 36 23.45 -3.73 -25.23
CA HIS A 36 23.61 -4.93 -24.39
C HIS A 36 24.55 -4.74 -23.20
N ASN A 37 24.69 -3.51 -22.70
CA ASN A 37 25.51 -3.20 -21.55
C ASN A 37 24.72 -3.20 -20.25
N ALA A 38 25.37 -3.72 -19.19
CA ALA A 38 24.87 -3.64 -17.82
C ALA A 38 25.68 -2.62 -17.02
N LYS A 39 25.00 -1.75 -16.31
CA LYS A 39 25.61 -0.78 -15.40
C LYS A 39 25.17 -1.08 -13.97
N ARG A 40 26.13 -1.33 -13.07
CA ARG A 40 25.85 -1.44 -11.64
C ARG A 40 25.58 -0.05 -11.08
N VAL A 41 24.47 0.10 -10.34
CA VAL A 41 24.10 1.33 -9.65
C VAL A 41 24.75 1.34 -8.28
N ASN A 42 25.40 2.43 -7.90
CA ASN A 42 25.92 2.61 -6.54
C ASN A 42 24.79 3.02 -5.61
N ILE A 43 24.00 2.03 -5.17
CA ILE A 43 22.79 2.23 -4.34
C ILE A 43 23.05 2.06 -2.84
N GLY A 44 24.27 1.69 -2.43
CA GLY A 44 24.60 1.38 -1.04
C GLY A 44 24.42 2.57 -0.10
N ALA A 45 23.75 2.33 1.04
CA ALA A 45 23.60 3.28 2.14
C ALA A 45 23.71 2.63 3.51
N PHE A 46 23.20 1.40 3.64
CA PHE A 46 23.17 0.65 4.89
C PHE A 46 23.84 -0.70 4.71
N LYS A 47 24.55 -1.17 5.73
CA LYS A 47 25.07 -2.54 5.73
C LYS A 47 23.89 -3.53 5.70
N ASN A 48 23.98 -4.53 4.83
CA ASN A 48 22.97 -5.57 4.66
C ASN A 48 21.58 -5.00 4.36
N GLN A 49 21.53 -3.97 3.54
CA GLN A 49 20.28 -3.34 3.14
C GLN A 49 19.43 -4.23 2.23
N THR A 50 18.12 -4.02 2.29
CA THR A 50 17.16 -4.58 1.34
C THR A 50 16.70 -3.50 0.38
N LEU A 51 16.51 -3.87 -0.90
CA LEU A 51 15.94 -3.00 -1.92
C LEU A 51 14.53 -3.46 -2.29
N THR A 52 13.58 -2.54 -2.25
CA THR A 52 12.20 -2.78 -2.69
C THR A 52 11.89 -1.89 -3.87
N LEU A 53 11.89 -2.45 -5.09
CA LEU A 53 11.49 -1.73 -6.29
C LEU A 53 9.97 -1.62 -6.37
N TRP A 54 9.49 -0.45 -6.78
CA TRP A 54 8.07 -0.21 -6.94
C TRP A 54 7.66 -0.15 -8.41
N ASN A 55 6.69 -0.99 -8.76
CA ASN A 55 6.07 -0.99 -10.07
C ASN A 55 5.01 0.11 -10.20
N LYS A 56 4.68 0.44 -11.44
CA LYS A 56 3.55 1.31 -11.77
C LYS A 56 2.24 0.66 -11.32
N ASP A 57 1.33 1.46 -10.78
CA ASP A 57 -0.02 1.00 -10.46
C ASP A 57 -0.74 0.58 -11.75
N HIS A 58 -1.57 -0.46 -11.63
CA HIS A 58 -2.39 -0.95 -12.75
C HIS A 58 -1.59 -1.19 -14.04
N SER A 59 -0.40 -1.79 -13.92
CA SER A 59 0.28 -2.30 -15.10
C SER A 59 -0.55 -3.44 -15.71
N LYS A 60 -1.57 -3.07 -16.51
CA LYS A 60 -2.56 -3.97 -17.12
C LYS A 60 -2.01 -4.78 -18.29
N ASP A 61 -0.72 -4.97 -18.37
CA ASP A 61 -0.14 -5.57 -19.54
C ASP A 61 -0.23 -7.10 -19.49
N ASN A 62 -1.47 -7.59 -19.44
CA ASN A 62 -1.80 -8.97 -19.75
C ASN A 62 -1.94 -9.14 -21.27
N TYR A 63 -0.89 -8.79 -22.01
CA TYR A 63 -0.87 -9.01 -23.44
C TYR A 63 -0.47 -10.45 -23.72
N LYS A 64 -1.39 -11.24 -24.29
CA LYS A 64 -1.18 -12.67 -24.65
C LYS A 64 -0.72 -13.55 -23.48
N GLY A 65 -1.24 -13.34 -22.28
CA GLY A 65 -0.92 -14.16 -21.11
C GLY A 65 0.47 -13.92 -20.50
N LYS A 66 1.17 -12.86 -20.89
CA LYS A 66 2.44 -12.44 -20.28
C LYS A 66 2.21 -11.24 -19.39
N HIS A 67 2.64 -11.34 -18.14
CA HIS A 67 2.66 -10.24 -17.22
C HIS A 67 3.96 -9.45 -17.39
N TYR A 68 3.85 -8.19 -17.74
CA TYR A 68 4.96 -7.25 -17.74
C TYR A 68 4.86 -6.35 -16.52
N ILE A 69 5.89 -6.34 -15.70
CA ILE A 69 5.99 -5.42 -14.58
C ILE A 69 6.64 -4.14 -15.10
N ASN A 70 5.93 -3.02 -15.01
CA ASN A 70 6.46 -1.72 -15.39
C ASN A 70 6.94 -0.98 -14.14
N TYR A 71 8.23 -0.67 -14.07
CA TYR A 71 8.84 0.08 -12.97
C TYR A 71 8.92 1.61 -13.24
N TRP A 72 8.59 2.05 -14.46
CA TRP A 72 8.60 3.45 -14.86
C TRP A 72 7.25 4.10 -14.50
N GLN A 73 7.19 4.80 -13.36
CA GLN A 73 5.92 5.26 -12.79
C GLN A 73 5.47 6.63 -13.30
N GLY A 74 6.33 7.61 -13.38
CA GLY A 74 5.97 8.99 -13.72
C GLY A 74 6.45 9.41 -15.09
N ASN A 75 7.69 9.05 -15.43
CA ASN A 75 8.33 9.33 -16.71
C ASN A 75 9.29 8.20 -17.04
N ASP A 76 9.79 8.15 -18.26
CA ASP A 76 10.70 7.12 -18.72
C ASP A 76 12.18 7.43 -18.36
N LYS A 77 12.45 8.31 -17.39
CA LYS A 77 13.78 8.76 -17.03
C LYS A 77 14.24 8.31 -15.66
N GLU A 78 13.31 8.07 -14.75
CA GLU A 78 13.57 7.67 -13.37
C GLU A 78 12.63 6.55 -12.91
N PHE A 79 13.13 5.67 -12.08
CA PHE A 79 12.33 4.71 -11.33
C PHE A 79 12.58 4.89 -9.84
N TYR A 80 11.68 4.34 -9.02
CA TYR A 80 11.64 4.61 -7.58
C TYR A 80 11.72 3.31 -6.78
N LEU A 81 12.43 3.35 -5.68
CA LEU A 81 12.55 2.22 -4.77
C LEU A 81 12.81 2.69 -3.33
N ALA A 82 12.60 1.76 -2.40
CA ALA A 82 13.10 1.90 -1.05
C ALA A 82 14.41 1.13 -0.87
N ARG A 83 15.31 1.68 -0.07
CA ARG A 83 16.41 0.96 0.54
C ARG A 83 16.25 1.00 2.06
N SER A 84 16.25 -0.17 2.68
CA SER A 84 15.94 -0.33 4.10
C SER A 84 17.10 -0.98 4.82
N SER A 85 17.45 -0.50 6.01
CA SER A 85 18.38 -1.20 6.89
C SER A 85 17.78 -2.54 7.34
N ARG A 86 18.63 -3.50 7.71
CA ARG A 86 18.20 -4.84 8.14
C ARG A 86 17.23 -4.82 9.32
N ASP A 87 17.39 -3.87 10.25
CA ASP A 87 16.53 -3.70 11.42
C ASP A 87 15.28 -2.84 11.16
N LEU A 88 15.08 -2.40 9.90
CA LEU A 88 13.97 -1.55 9.44
C LEU A 88 13.78 -0.25 10.21
N LYS A 89 14.85 0.25 10.85
CA LYS A 89 14.85 1.55 11.56
C LYS A 89 15.26 2.71 10.68
N LYS A 90 15.86 2.41 9.51
CA LYS A 90 16.31 3.39 8.52
C LYS A 90 15.77 2.99 7.16
N ILE A 91 14.98 3.86 6.56
CA ILE A 91 14.43 3.65 5.23
C ILE A 91 14.65 4.93 4.43
N ASP A 92 15.21 4.80 3.22
CA ASP A 92 15.26 5.87 2.24
C ASP A 92 14.35 5.55 1.07
N VAL A 93 13.54 6.51 0.69
CA VAL A 93 12.87 6.53 -0.62
C VAL A 93 13.81 7.21 -1.59
N VAL A 94 14.13 6.54 -2.68
CA VAL A 94 15.09 7.05 -3.66
C VAL A 94 14.55 7.00 -5.08
N ALA A 95 14.97 7.97 -5.90
CA ALA A 95 14.84 7.95 -7.34
C ALA A 95 16.18 7.57 -7.97
N VAL A 96 16.13 6.77 -9.02
CA VAL A 96 17.34 6.38 -9.79
C VAL A 96 17.08 6.68 -11.26
N ASP A 97 18.01 7.45 -11.88
CA ASP A 97 17.93 7.76 -13.30
C ASP A 97 18.57 6.68 -14.18
N LEU A 98 18.42 6.80 -15.49
CA LEU A 98 19.01 5.88 -16.48
C LEU A 98 20.55 5.85 -16.43
N ASN A 99 21.17 6.89 -15.91
CA ASN A 99 22.62 6.96 -15.72
C ASN A 99 23.06 6.30 -14.40
N GLY A 100 22.13 5.78 -13.59
CA GLY A 100 22.41 5.18 -12.29
C GLY A 100 22.76 6.21 -11.20
N ASN A 101 22.41 7.49 -11.40
CA ASN A 101 22.49 8.48 -10.33
C ASN A 101 21.34 8.25 -9.35
N VAL A 102 21.68 8.25 -8.07
CA VAL A 102 20.75 8.01 -6.96
C VAL A 102 20.46 9.32 -6.26
N ARG A 103 19.19 9.67 -6.15
CA ARG A 103 18.71 10.86 -5.44
C ARG A 103 17.79 10.43 -4.29
N VAL A 104 18.13 10.80 -3.06
CA VAL A 104 17.30 10.53 -1.89
C VAL A 104 16.14 11.54 -1.86
N LEU A 105 14.92 11.03 -1.78
CA LEU A 105 13.68 11.82 -1.74
C LEU A 105 13.16 11.97 -0.31
N VAL A 106 13.15 10.87 0.45
CA VAL A 106 12.71 10.86 1.84
C VAL A 106 13.63 9.99 2.66
N GLU A 107 13.95 10.44 3.86
CA GLU A 107 14.68 9.68 4.86
C GLU A 107 13.78 9.45 6.07
N GLU A 108 13.46 8.18 6.33
CA GLU A 108 12.76 7.77 7.55
C GLU A 108 13.77 7.22 8.55
N ARG A 109 13.76 7.75 9.75
CA ARG A 109 14.68 7.38 10.84
C ARG A 109 13.89 7.27 12.14
N MET A 110 13.77 6.03 12.62
CA MET A 110 13.07 5.75 13.87
C MET A 110 13.91 4.84 14.76
N ASN A 111 13.60 4.81 16.06
CA ASN A 111 14.23 3.89 17.01
C ASN A 111 13.50 2.54 17.11
N VAL A 112 12.40 2.38 16.39
CA VAL A 112 11.56 1.17 16.31
C VAL A 112 11.46 0.70 14.87
N TYR A 113 10.92 -0.50 14.69
CA TYR A 113 10.50 -1.01 13.38
C TYR A 113 9.52 -0.03 12.73
N GLN A 114 9.65 0.17 11.41
CA GLN A 114 8.74 0.98 10.63
C GLN A 114 8.35 0.26 9.34
N ASP A 115 7.11 0.46 8.95
CA ASP A 115 6.59 0.02 7.66
C ASP A 115 6.88 1.05 6.58
N ILE A 116 6.80 0.62 5.34
CA ILE A 116 6.91 1.49 4.19
C ILE A 116 5.85 1.14 3.16
N GLN A 117 5.21 2.17 2.63
CA GLN A 117 4.31 2.07 1.50
C GLN A 117 4.91 2.72 0.26
N LYS A 118 4.50 2.24 -0.90
CA LYS A 118 4.89 2.82 -2.17
C LYS A 118 4.36 4.25 -2.29
N PRO A 119 5.21 5.25 -2.56
CA PRO A 119 4.75 6.61 -2.83
C PRO A 119 3.84 6.65 -4.06
N LYS A 120 2.79 7.47 -3.99
CA LYS A 120 1.90 7.73 -5.12
C LYS A 120 2.32 8.99 -5.84
N LEU A 121 2.82 8.85 -7.07
CA LEU A 121 3.09 10.00 -7.94
C LEU A 121 1.78 10.64 -8.38
N ILE A 122 1.71 11.96 -8.32
CA ILE A 122 0.55 12.79 -8.68
C ILE A 122 0.99 14.05 -9.43
N ALA A 123 0.04 14.84 -9.88
CA ALA A 123 0.29 16.11 -10.60
C ALA A 123 1.24 15.93 -11.79
N GLY A 124 0.97 14.91 -12.62
CA GLY A 124 1.81 14.58 -13.78
C GLY A 124 3.25 14.16 -13.41
N GLY A 125 3.47 13.64 -12.19
CA GLY A 125 4.76 13.20 -11.68
C GLY A 125 5.61 14.31 -11.06
N SER A 126 5.06 15.53 -10.86
CA SER A 126 5.77 16.63 -10.21
C SER A 126 5.70 16.62 -8.68
N GLN A 127 4.80 15.81 -8.12
CA GLN A 127 4.58 15.64 -6.69
C GLN A 127 4.36 14.16 -6.37
N PHE A 128 4.53 13.79 -5.11
CA PHE A 128 4.14 12.48 -4.62
C PHE A 128 3.56 12.53 -3.21
N ILE A 129 2.66 11.59 -2.94
CA ILE A 129 2.11 11.34 -1.62
C ILE A 129 2.93 10.21 -0.99
N HIS A 130 3.48 10.47 0.19
CA HIS A 130 4.26 9.53 0.97
C HIS A 130 3.53 9.21 2.27
N TRP A 131 3.49 7.92 2.62
CA TRP A 131 2.97 7.46 3.90
C TRP A 131 4.11 7.30 4.91
N SER A 132 3.90 7.75 6.16
CA SER A 132 4.93 7.71 7.20
C SER A 132 4.31 7.61 8.59
N GLN A 133 5.02 6.93 9.50
CA GLN A 133 4.66 6.79 10.92
C GLN A 133 5.42 7.78 11.83
N ARG A 134 6.05 8.82 11.27
CA ARG A 134 6.97 9.73 11.97
C ARG A 134 6.37 10.51 13.14
N ASP A 135 5.04 10.64 13.19
CA ASP A 135 4.32 11.31 14.29
C ASP A 135 3.63 10.34 15.26
N GLY A 136 3.93 9.03 15.16
CA GLY A 136 3.38 7.98 16.00
C GLY A 136 2.18 7.25 15.40
N TRP A 137 1.59 7.77 14.31
CA TRP A 137 0.51 7.18 13.55
C TRP A 137 0.86 7.12 12.06
N GLY A 138 0.24 6.21 11.31
CA GLY A 138 0.39 6.18 9.86
C GLY A 138 -0.38 7.30 9.21
N HIS A 139 0.32 8.25 8.55
CA HIS A 139 -0.29 9.40 7.90
C HIS A 139 0.32 9.71 6.54
N TYR A 140 -0.39 10.49 5.73
CA TYR A 140 0.05 10.93 4.41
C TYR A 140 0.67 12.31 4.44
N TYR A 141 1.75 12.45 3.67
CA TYR A 141 2.54 13.67 3.51
C TYR A 141 2.71 13.97 2.02
N LEU A 142 2.60 15.24 1.65
CA LEU A 142 2.82 15.72 0.28
C LEU A 142 4.26 16.22 0.12
N TYR A 143 4.91 15.73 -0.92
CA TYR A 143 6.26 16.13 -1.32
C TYR A 143 6.29 16.62 -2.76
N ASP A 144 7.25 17.51 -3.08
CA ASP A 144 7.63 17.72 -4.47
C ASP A 144 8.49 16.54 -4.97
N ILE A 145 8.67 16.45 -6.29
CA ILE A 145 9.45 15.35 -6.89
C ILE A 145 10.94 15.38 -6.52
N ASN A 146 11.45 16.47 -5.96
CA ASN A 146 12.81 16.59 -5.49
C ASN A 146 12.99 16.16 -4.03
N GLY A 147 11.91 15.75 -3.36
CA GLY A 147 11.94 15.28 -1.97
C GLY A 147 11.76 16.40 -0.93
N LYS A 148 11.34 17.60 -1.34
CA LYS A 148 11.00 18.65 -0.39
C LYS A 148 9.59 18.41 0.14
N LEU A 149 9.45 18.28 1.47
CA LEU A 149 8.17 18.20 2.14
C LEU A 149 7.38 19.51 1.89
N ILE A 150 6.16 19.38 1.37
CA ILE A 150 5.24 20.49 1.19
C ILE A 150 4.39 20.65 2.46
N HIS A 151 3.67 19.60 2.87
CA HIS A 151 2.93 19.57 4.15
C HIS A 151 2.46 18.16 4.49
N GLN A 152 1.96 17.98 5.71
CA GLN A 152 1.21 16.80 6.16
C GLN A 152 -0.25 16.91 5.70
N ILE A 153 -0.78 15.87 5.06
CA ILE A 153 -2.15 15.84 4.51
C ILE A 153 -3.15 15.37 5.57
N THR A 154 -2.85 14.27 6.26
CA THR A 154 -3.69 13.70 7.34
C THR A 154 -2.98 13.76 8.67
N LYS A 155 -3.73 13.97 9.75
CA LYS A 155 -3.18 14.03 11.12
C LYS A 155 -4.26 13.67 12.15
N GLY A 156 -3.85 13.20 13.32
CA GLY A 156 -4.72 12.83 14.42
C GLY A 156 -4.38 11.49 15.03
N GLU A 157 -5.13 11.06 16.03
CA GLU A 157 -4.94 9.78 16.73
C GLU A 157 -5.71 8.67 16.01
N PHE A 158 -5.30 8.34 14.78
CA PHE A 158 -5.84 7.26 13.97
C PHE A 158 -4.81 6.83 12.92
N HIS A 159 -4.98 5.63 12.38
CA HIS A 159 -4.03 5.04 11.44
C HIS A 159 -4.59 5.00 10.02
N CYS A 160 -3.90 5.65 9.08
CA CYS A 160 -4.16 5.47 7.64
C CYS A 160 -3.48 4.18 7.18
N ASN A 161 -4.25 3.26 6.59
CA ASN A 161 -3.74 1.97 6.09
C ASN A 161 -3.30 2.09 4.64
N ASP A 162 -4.27 2.12 3.70
CA ASP A 162 -4.01 2.08 2.27
C ASP A 162 -4.54 3.33 1.57
N LEU A 163 -3.74 3.86 0.64
CA LEU A 163 -4.18 4.86 -0.30
C LEU A 163 -4.97 4.13 -1.41
N SER A 164 -6.31 4.14 -1.32
CA SER A 164 -7.19 3.39 -2.21
C SER A 164 -7.24 3.99 -3.62
N ALA A 165 -7.23 5.34 -3.73
CA ALA A 165 -7.25 6.01 -5.02
C ALA A 165 -6.85 7.50 -4.90
N TYR A 166 -6.50 8.09 -6.05
CA TYR A 166 -6.31 9.54 -6.18
C TYR A 166 -7.02 10.04 -7.44
N GLN A 167 -7.87 11.05 -7.25
CA GLN A 167 -8.59 11.69 -8.35
C GLN A 167 -7.85 12.96 -8.76
N GLU A 168 -7.16 12.89 -9.91
CA GLU A 168 -6.30 13.97 -10.41
C GLU A 168 -7.07 15.27 -10.65
N SER A 169 -8.31 15.18 -11.18
CA SER A 169 -9.12 16.34 -11.55
C SER A 169 -9.54 17.22 -10.38
N THR A 170 -9.69 16.64 -9.18
CA THR A 170 -10.12 17.33 -7.96
C THR A 170 -9.03 17.46 -6.92
N GLY A 171 -7.93 16.70 -7.07
CA GLY A 171 -6.90 16.56 -6.06
C GLY A 171 -7.36 15.80 -4.83
N THR A 172 -8.38 14.94 -4.96
CA THR A 172 -8.96 14.18 -3.85
C THR A 172 -8.23 12.86 -3.66
N ILE A 173 -7.82 12.59 -2.43
CA ILE A 173 -7.24 11.33 -1.97
C ILE A 173 -8.35 10.53 -1.32
N PHE A 174 -8.46 9.25 -1.68
CA PHE A 174 -9.32 8.26 -1.04
C PHE A 174 -8.42 7.26 -0.34
N PHE A 175 -8.71 7.00 0.93
CA PHE A 175 -7.86 6.15 1.74
C PHE A 175 -8.65 5.38 2.79
N GLN A 176 -8.14 4.22 3.16
CA GLN A 176 -8.66 3.45 4.27
C GLN A 176 -7.92 3.81 5.55
N ALA A 177 -8.66 3.91 6.64
CA ALA A 177 -8.11 4.17 7.97
C ALA A 177 -8.97 3.53 9.04
N ASN A 178 -8.36 3.29 10.20
CA ASN A 178 -9.00 2.73 11.38
C ASN A 178 -8.67 3.55 12.64
N GLY A 179 -9.46 3.36 13.69
CA GLY A 179 -9.26 4.04 14.98
C GLY A 179 -9.78 5.47 15.06
N ARG A 180 -10.40 6.02 13.99
CA ARG A 180 -10.88 7.41 13.95
C ARG A 180 -12.30 7.58 14.46
N GLU A 181 -13.18 6.62 14.22
CA GLU A 181 -14.59 6.74 14.58
C GLU A 181 -14.85 6.26 16.01
N ASN A 182 -15.60 7.07 16.77
CA ASN A 182 -15.92 6.75 18.17
C ASN A 182 -17.05 5.72 18.28
N GLY A 183 -16.93 4.80 19.23
CA GLY A 183 -18.00 3.85 19.56
C GLY A 183 -18.05 2.60 18.70
N VAL A 184 -17.19 2.49 17.72
CA VAL A 184 -16.98 1.27 16.88
C VAL A 184 -15.71 0.56 17.30
N ASP A 185 -15.48 -0.64 16.75
CA ASP A 185 -14.23 -1.36 16.96
C ASP A 185 -13.08 -0.56 16.32
N PRO A 186 -12.00 -0.25 17.06
CA PRO A 186 -10.88 0.53 16.54
C PRO A 186 -10.08 -0.17 15.44
N TYR A 187 -10.29 -1.48 15.22
CA TYR A 187 -9.67 -2.23 14.12
C TYR A 187 -10.47 -2.20 12.83
N TYR A 188 -11.73 -1.73 12.85
CA TYR A 188 -12.53 -1.63 11.63
C TYR A 188 -12.01 -0.54 10.71
N ASN A 189 -11.85 -0.91 9.43
CA ASN A 189 -11.43 0.00 8.37
C ASN A 189 -12.64 0.72 7.79
N PHE A 190 -12.44 1.98 7.46
CA PHE A 190 -13.42 2.84 6.81
C PHE A 190 -12.79 3.57 5.63
N LEU A 191 -13.59 3.89 4.62
CA LEU A 191 -13.16 4.77 3.53
C LEU A 191 -13.35 6.24 3.91
N TYR A 192 -12.28 7.00 3.67
CA TYR A 192 -12.27 8.45 3.83
C TYR A 192 -11.82 9.13 2.55
N SER A 193 -12.16 10.42 2.45
CA SER A 193 -11.59 11.31 1.46
C SER A 193 -11.03 12.57 2.10
N VAL A 194 -9.97 13.11 1.49
CA VAL A 194 -9.36 14.40 1.86
C VAL A 194 -8.76 15.03 0.60
N ASN A 195 -8.70 16.35 0.53
CA ASN A 195 -7.95 17.00 -0.55
C ASN A 195 -6.44 16.87 -0.31
N LYS A 196 -5.64 16.75 -1.38
CA LYS A 196 -4.18 16.68 -1.28
C LYS A 196 -3.56 17.90 -0.57
N ASN A 197 -4.25 19.04 -0.58
CA ASN A 197 -3.83 20.25 0.10
C ASN A 197 -4.23 20.27 1.60
N GLY A 198 -4.77 19.17 2.11
CA GLY A 198 -5.29 19.06 3.48
C GLY A 198 -6.74 19.52 3.60
N GLY A 199 -7.21 19.71 4.83
CA GLY A 199 -8.57 20.13 5.14
C GLY A 199 -9.38 19.06 5.86
N ALA A 200 -10.71 19.14 5.76
CA ALA A 200 -11.62 18.21 6.45
C ALA A 200 -11.54 16.81 5.84
N ILE A 201 -11.30 15.82 6.69
CA ILE A 201 -11.39 14.40 6.33
C ILE A 201 -12.85 13.99 6.41
N LYS A 202 -13.39 13.49 5.28
CA LYS A 202 -14.78 13.05 5.15
C LYS A 202 -14.87 11.54 5.21
N LEU A 203 -15.72 11.00 6.08
CA LEU A 203 -16.10 9.59 6.11
C LEU A 203 -17.05 9.28 4.94
N LEU A 204 -16.78 8.20 4.18
CA LEU A 204 -17.58 7.80 3.01
C LEU A 204 -18.39 6.53 3.25
N THR A 205 -17.94 5.64 4.13
CA THR A 205 -18.60 4.36 4.48
C THR A 205 -18.97 4.34 5.96
N PRO A 206 -20.05 5.03 6.37
CA PRO A 206 -20.46 5.03 7.77
C PRO A 206 -21.11 3.68 8.15
N GLY A 207 -21.01 3.32 9.42
CA GLY A 207 -21.61 2.11 9.98
C GLY A 207 -20.67 1.45 10.99
N ASP A 208 -21.16 0.44 11.70
CA ASP A 208 -20.36 -0.34 12.66
C ASP A 208 -19.96 -1.67 11.99
N TYR A 209 -19.08 -1.57 10.99
CA TYR A 209 -18.60 -2.68 10.18
C TYR A 209 -17.11 -2.49 9.82
N ASP A 210 -16.44 -3.61 9.56
CA ASP A 210 -15.17 -3.59 8.85
C ASP A 210 -15.44 -3.53 7.34
N HIS A 211 -14.81 -2.59 6.64
CA HIS A 211 -15.01 -2.30 5.23
C HIS A 211 -13.76 -2.69 4.42
N GLN A 212 -13.97 -3.43 3.34
CA GLN A 212 -12.95 -3.77 2.35
C GLN A 212 -13.33 -3.13 1.01
N LEU A 213 -12.52 -2.21 0.55
CA LEU A 213 -12.88 -1.33 -0.55
C LEU A 213 -11.98 -1.49 -1.74
N GLU A 214 -12.60 -1.50 -2.92
CA GLU A 214 -11.92 -1.44 -4.19
C GLU A 214 -12.45 -0.26 -5.01
N GLY A 215 -11.56 0.61 -5.48
CA GLY A 215 -11.89 1.74 -6.34
C GLY A 215 -11.62 1.44 -7.80
N ASN A 216 -12.35 2.11 -8.70
CA ASN A 216 -12.00 2.12 -10.12
C ASN A 216 -10.83 3.11 -10.38
N GLU A 217 -10.16 2.98 -11.53
CA GLU A 217 -8.96 3.77 -11.88
C GLU A 217 -9.13 5.29 -11.75
N ASN A 218 -10.33 5.79 -12.06
CA ASN A 218 -10.63 7.22 -12.02
C ASN A 218 -11.19 7.67 -10.66
N ALA A 219 -11.26 6.76 -9.68
CA ALA A 219 -11.82 7.01 -8.34
C ALA A 219 -13.24 7.59 -8.34
N ASN A 220 -14.08 7.24 -9.35
CA ASN A 220 -15.45 7.72 -9.44
C ASN A 220 -16.41 6.84 -8.65
N TYR A 221 -16.08 5.56 -8.50
CA TYR A 221 -16.90 4.54 -7.84
C TYR A 221 -16.03 3.65 -6.96
N PHE A 222 -16.65 3.15 -5.89
CA PHE A 222 -16.06 2.19 -4.97
C PHE A 222 -17.02 1.03 -4.73
N ILE A 223 -16.52 -0.18 -4.78
CA ILE A 223 -17.19 -1.37 -4.26
C ILE A 223 -16.76 -1.52 -2.82
N ASP A 224 -17.72 -1.62 -1.93
CA ASP A 224 -17.54 -1.82 -0.50
C ASP A 224 -18.09 -3.19 -0.10
N ASN A 225 -17.21 -4.09 0.30
CA ASN A 225 -17.56 -5.35 0.93
C ASN A 225 -17.44 -5.18 2.43
N PHE A 226 -18.54 -5.26 3.14
CA PHE A 226 -18.55 -4.95 4.56
C PHE A 226 -19.29 -6.00 5.38
N SER A 227 -18.77 -6.25 6.55
CA SER A 227 -19.36 -7.13 7.55
C SER A 227 -18.69 -6.94 8.90
N ARG A 228 -19.19 -7.65 9.88
CA ARG A 228 -18.50 -7.92 11.13
C ARG A 228 -18.80 -9.35 11.57
N VAL A 229 -18.17 -9.82 12.63
CA VAL A 229 -18.24 -11.21 13.08
C VAL A 229 -19.65 -11.76 13.30
N ASN A 230 -20.63 -10.88 13.55
CA ASN A 230 -22.03 -11.24 13.84
C ASN A 230 -23.03 -10.64 12.85
N THR A 231 -22.62 -10.34 11.64
CA THR A 231 -23.50 -9.85 10.57
C THR A 231 -23.30 -10.62 9.27
N VAL A 232 -24.32 -10.62 8.42
CA VAL A 232 -24.24 -11.17 7.07
C VAL A 232 -23.34 -10.26 6.23
N PRO A 233 -22.34 -10.79 5.49
CA PRO A 233 -21.55 -10.01 4.55
C PRO A 233 -22.41 -9.39 3.44
N GLN A 234 -22.12 -8.13 3.12
CA GLN A 234 -22.82 -7.35 2.10
C GLN A 234 -21.84 -6.65 1.19
N SER A 235 -22.27 -6.37 -0.04
CA SER A 235 -21.51 -5.62 -1.04
C SER A 235 -22.37 -4.49 -1.60
N ASN A 236 -21.82 -3.29 -1.62
CA ASN A 236 -22.47 -2.09 -2.13
C ASN A 236 -21.57 -1.35 -3.13
N LEU A 237 -22.20 -0.63 -4.06
CA LEU A 237 -21.54 0.32 -4.95
C LEU A 237 -21.80 1.74 -4.45
N TYR A 238 -20.72 2.49 -4.22
CA TYR A 238 -20.75 3.90 -3.81
C TYR A 238 -20.12 4.80 -4.86
N SER A 239 -20.60 6.04 -4.95
CA SER A 239 -19.91 7.10 -5.68
C SER A 239 -18.71 7.63 -4.87
N SER A 240 -17.82 8.37 -5.51
CA SER A 240 -16.71 9.10 -4.86
C SER A 240 -17.14 10.11 -3.80
N THR A 241 -18.41 10.48 -3.77
CA THR A 241 -18.99 11.37 -2.75
C THR A 241 -19.52 10.63 -1.52
N GLY A 242 -19.50 9.29 -1.53
CA GLY A 242 -20.05 8.43 -0.48
C GLY A 242 -21.57 8.19 -0.62
N GLN A 243 -22.15 8.50 -1.79
CA GLN A 243 -23.56 8.18 -2.07
C GLN A 243 -23.69 6.72 -2.47
N LEU A 244 -24.58 5.98 -1.81
CA LEU A 244 -24.96 4.63 -2.22
C LEU A 244 -25.65 4.69 -3.59
N ILE A 245 -25.07 4.02 -4.58
CA ILE A 245 -25.62 3.89 -5.93
C ILE A 245 -26.55 2.70 -6.01
N MET A 246 -26.07 1.54 -5.53
CA MET A 246 -26.87 0.30 -5.50
C MET A 246 -26.28 -0.72 -4.54
N LYS A 247 -27.13 -1.58 -4.03
CA LYS A 247 -26.71 -2.82 -3.39
C LYS A 247 -26.33 -3.83 -4.47
N LEU A 248 -25.20 -4.49 -4.31
CA LEU A 248 -24.71 -5.48 -5.26
C LEU A 248 -25.10 -6.89 -4.84
N GLU A 249 -24.74 -7.27 -3.61
CA GLU A 249 -24.92 -8.64 -3.13
C GLU A 249 -25.07 -8.67 -1.60
N GLU A 250 -25.76 -9.67 -1.11
CA GLU A 250 -25.79 -10.06 0.29
C GLU A 250 -25.67 -11.58 0.38
N ALA A 251 -24.81 -12.10 1.25
CA ALA A 251 -24.57 -13.53 1.36
C ALA A 251 -25.83 -14.26 1.87
N ASP A 252 -26.25 -15.31 1.20
CA ASP A 252 -27.33 -16.18 1.67
C ASP A 252 -26.81 -17.23 2.67
N LEU A 253 -27.07 -17.00 3.95
CA LEU A 253 -26.69 -17.91 5.04
C LEU A 253 -27.84 -18.83 5.49
N THR A 254 -28.94 -18.93 4.74
CA THR A 254 -30.14 -19.69 5.10
C THR A 254 -29.83 -21.16 5.42
N GLN A 255 -29.03 -21.82 4.57
CA GLN A 255 -28.66 -23.22 4.80
C GLN A 255 -27.73 -23.39 6.03
N LEU A 256 -26.89 -22.42 6.27
CA LEU A 256 -25.97 -22.42 7.41
C LEU A 256 -26.75 -22.28 8.72
N PHE A 257 -27.72 -21.37 8.77
CA PHE A 257 -28.61 -21.23 9.93
C PHE A 257 -29.53 -22.45 10.13
N ALA A 258 -30.02 -23.04 9.05
CA ALA A 258 -30.82 -24.29 9.13
C ALA A 258 -29.98 -25.46 9.68
N ALA A 259 -28.66 -25.47 9.46
CA ALA A 259 -27.74 -26.44 10.05
C ALA A 259 -27.37 -26.13 11.51
N GLY A 260 -27.96 -25.10 12.12
CA GLY A 260 -27.76 -24.76 13.54
C GLY A 260 -26.68 -23.76 13.83
N TYR A 261 -26.05 -23.13 12.81
CA TYR A 261 -25.08 -22.04 13.03
C TYR A 261 -25.77 -20.86 13.72
N LYS A 262 -25.02 -20.24 14.64
CA LYS A 262 -25.40 -18.98 15.28
C LYS A 262 -24.21 -18.05 15.21
N PHE A 263 -24.45 -16.77 14.97
CA PHE A 263 -23.40 -15.78 15.06
C PHE A 263 -22.78 -15.74 16.46
N PRO A 264 -21.46 -15.54 16.57
CA PRO A 264 -20.81 -15.30 17.85
C PRO A 264 -21.28 -13.96 18.46
N GLU A 265 -21.28 -13.91 19.78
CA GLU A 265 -21.57 -12.67 20.50
C GLU A 265 -20.25 -11.98 20.88
N PRO A 266 -19.96 -10.79 20.35
CA PRO A 266 -18.77 -10.03 20.75
C PRO A 266 -18.84 -9.65 22.22
N PHE A 267 -17.75 -9.80 22.93
CA PHE A 267 -17.62 -9.36 24.32
C PHE A 267 -16.34 -8.59 24.55
N LYS A 268 -16.34 -7.72 25.54
CA LYS A 268 -15.16 -6.92 25.94
C LYS A 268 -14.66 -7.39 27.30
N VAL A 269 -13.37 -7.59 27.40
CA VAL A 269 -12.67 -7.88 28.66
C VAL A 269 -11.91 -6.63 29.08
N LYS A 270 -11.99 -6.28 30.36
CA LYS A 270 -11.22 -5.16 30.94
C LYS A 270 -9.89 -5.70 31.48
#